data_3f3ff95ce47487c800c524bb03311274
#
_entry.id   3f3ff95ce47487c800c524bb03311274
#
_cell.length_a   1.000
_cell.length_b   1.000
_cell.length_c   1.000
_cell.angle_alpha   90.00
_cell.angle_beta   90.00
_cell.angle_gamma   90.00
#
_symmetry.space_group_name_H-M   'P 1'
#
loop_
_entity.id
_entity.type
_entity.pdbx_description
1 polymer ?
#
loop_
_entity_poly.entity_id
_entity_poly.type
_entity_poly.pdbx_seq_one_letter_code
_entity_poly.pdbx_strand_id
1 'polypeptide(L)'
;MKLSSLDSNTGLIVLDSILDADSEKAVIDLVPGAARQGMQNIILDFRPLDHMNSAGASVLVKLAVSAKRQQIRPFAYGLNRRYRDIFNLTGLSEGIKVLGDVPDDTVAIEAAALKKLKETEGKKGRQDDKSWAKNTGRLRVKEKSVEAMNKNVDGRRTVGPLQGFGPMWQKTYLLPVKKAGLQPVDVIKTMKQHFPEFQPTQNRFYASSKGITAGEIVLIDSSTPGGIVSTGVLVLYADDLSFTLITPQGHPEAGWVTFSARKSNDGVEMQIQGLARAADLLYEAAFRVVGSKFQETIWRHVLSSLAAYLEIEADVRIVKTCVGSNLQWTKTGNLWYNAQVRSLPYNITRIFSRRQQPHGETERKNAGK
;
A
#
# COMPACT_ATOMS: atom_id res chain seq x y z
N MET A 1 -7.76 22.48 7.01
CA MET A 1 -6.64 22.29 7.97
C MET A 1 -5.79 23.55 8.09
N LYS A 2 -5.26 23.88 9.28
CA LYS A 2 -4.46 25.09 9.54
C LYS A 2 -3.35 24.77 10.52
N LEU A 3 -2.16 25.34 10.28
CA LEU A 3 -1.04 25.30 11.21
C LEU A 3 -1.21 26.43 12.22
N SER A 4 -1.12 26.11 13.51
CA SER A 4 -1.07 27.06 14.62
C SER A 4 0.13 26.75 15.51
N SER A 5 0.68 27.76 16.19
CA SER A 5 1.78 27.55 17.14
C SER A 5 1.23 27.09 18.49
N LEU A 6 1.80 26.03 19.06
CA LEU A 6 1.60 25.64 20.46
C LEU A 6 2.63 26.31 21.37
N ASP A 7 3.88 26.36 20.93
CA ASP A 7 5.02 27.04 21.56
C ASP A 7 6.02 27.49 20.48
N SER A 8 7.21 27.93 20.87
CA SER A 8 8.26 28.43 19.96
C SER A 8 8.78 27.37 18.98
N ASN A 9 8.72 26.09 19.33
CA ASN A 9 9.32 24.98 18.57
C ASN A 9 8.28 24.00 18.02
N THR A 10 7.01 24.10 18.39
CA THR A 10 5.97 23.08 18.12
C THR A 10 4.74 23.69 17.46
N GLY A 11 4.42 23.18 16.27
CA GLY A 11 3.19 23.49 15.54
C GLY A 11 2.11 22.45 15.78
N LEU A 12 0.85 22.90 15.76
CA LEU A 12 -0.35 22.07 15.79
C LEU A 12 -1.08 22.12 14.45
N ILE A 13 -1.36 20.97 13.88
CA ILE A 13 -2.23 20.80 12.71
C ILE A 13 -3.46 20.01 13.15
N VAL A 14 -4.60 20.68 13.24
CA VAL A 14 -5.88 20.03 13.50
C VAL A 14 -6.39 19.47 12.18
N LEU A 15 -6.58 18.14 12.11
CA LEU A 15 -7.11 17.49 10.92
C LEU A 15 -8.59 17.81 10.75
N ASP A 16 -9.04 17.91 9.49
CA ASP A 16 -10.46 18.00 9.18
C ASP A 16 -11.17 16.66 9.43
N SER A 17 -12.48 16.63 9.33
CA SER A 17 -13.27 15.40 9.54
C SER A 17 -12.98 14.29 8.51
N ILE A 18 -12.45 14.65 7.34
CA ILE A 18 -12.08 13.70 6.26
C ILE A 18 -10.61 13.90 5.89
N LEU A 19 -9.89 12.79 5.77
CA LEU A 19 -8.53 12.73 5.25
C LEU A 19 -8.47 11.74 4.08
N ASP A 20 -8.30 12.26 2.88
CA ASP A 20 -8.31 11.54 1.62
C ASP A 20 -7.31 12.15 0.60
N ALA A 21 -7.44 11.81 -0.68
CA ALA A 21 -6.58 12.34 -1.74
C ALA A 21 -6.68 13.87 -1.90
N ASP A 22 -7.86 14.45 -1.71
CA ASP A 22 -8.10 15.89 -1.88
C ASP A 22 -7.43 16.71 -0.76
N SER A 23 -7.18 16.08 0.37
CA SER A 23 -6.47 16.65 1.51
C SER A 23 -4.96 16.79 1.28
N GLU A 24 -4.38 16.15 0.26
CA GLU A 24 -2.93 16.02 0.07
C GLU A 24 -2.20 17.37 0.05
N LYS A 25 -2.63 18.25 -0.85
CA LYS A 25 -1.99 19.56 -1.00
C LYS A 25 -2.07 20.39 0.29
N ALA A 26 -3.25 20.45 0.89
CA ALA A 26 -3.48 21.21 2.10
C ALA A 26 -2.59 20.73 3.27
N VAL A 27 -2.38 19.43 3.40
CA VAL A 27 -1.57 18.84 4.49
C VAL A 27 -0.08 19.02 4.24
N ILE A 28 0.39 18.73 3.01
CA ILE A 28 1.82 18.73 2.71
C ILE A 28 2.39 20.15 2.69
N ASP A 29 1.63 21.14 2.22
CA ASP A 29 2.07 22.54 2.16
C ASP A 29 2.26 23.18 3.55
N LEU A 30 1.69 22.58 4.62
CA LEU A 30 1.89 23.04 6.00
C LEU A 30 3.30 22.75 6.54
N VAL A 31 3.96 21.68 6.06
CA VAL A 31 5.31 21.28 6.56
C VAL A 31 6.38 22.34 6.24
N PRO A 32 6.53 22.81 4.98
CA PRO A 32 7.44 23.92 4.70
C PRO A 32 7.07 25.21 5.44
N GLY A 33 5.78 25.42 5.71
CA GLY A 33 5.29 26.54 6.54
C GLY A 33 5.82 26.49 7.96
N ALA A 34 5.77 25.30 8.58
CA ALA A 34 6.32 25.06 9.92
C ALA A 34 7.84 25.28 9.95
N ALA A 35 8.57 24.77 8.94
CA ALA A 35 10.02 24.94 8.83
C ALA A 35 10.42 26.43 8.76
N ARG A 36 9.73 27.23 7.95
CA ARG A 36 9.98 28.68 7.85
C ARG A 36 9.73 29.44 9.16
N GLN A 37 8.86 28.90 10.03
CA GLN A 37 8.60 29.47 11.37
C GLN A 37 9.56 28.95 12.43
N GLY A 38 10.60 28.16 12.06
CA GLY A 38 11.60 27.61 12.99
C GLY A 38 11.10 26.43 13.84
N MET A 39 9.91 25.87 13.51
CA MET A 39 9.36 24.74 14.27
C MET A 39 10.18 23.47 14.04
N GLN A 40 10.49 22.76 15.11
CA GLN A 40 11.18 21.46 15.09
C GLN A 40 10.21 20.28 15.20
N ASN A 41 9.01 20.54 15.70
CA ASN A 41 7.98 19.54 15.91
C ASN A 41 6.66 19.99 15.27
N ILE A 42 5.89 19.03 14.76
CA ILE A 42 4.49 19.23 14.39
C ILE A 42 3.63 18.13 15.02
N ILE A 43 2.51 18.50 15.60
CA ILE A 43 1.53 17.58 16.15
C ILE A 43 0.31 17.57 15.23
N LEU A 44 -0.07 16.39 14.79
CA LEU A 44 -1.30 16.13 14.05
C LEU A 44 -2.39 15.73 15.05
N ASP A 45 -3.42 16.54 15.19
CA ASP A 45 -4.56 16.23 16.05
C ASP A 45 -5.61 15.43 15.29
N PHE A 46 -5.73 14.15 15.64
CA PHE A 46 -6.65 13.19 15.04
C PHE A 46 -8.04 13.18 15.68
N ARG A 47 -8.27 13.95 16.76
CA ARG A 47 -9.55 13.92 17.48
C ARG A 47 -10.76 14.28 16.61
N PRO A 48 -10.68 15.29 15.69
CA PRO A 48 -11.81 15.65 14.83
C PRO A 48 -11.99 14.71 13.62
N LEU A 49 -11.03 13.80 13.34
CA LEU A 49 -11.06 12.97 12.15
C LEU A 49 -12.11 11.89 12.25
N ASP A 50 -13.13 11.95 11.37
CA ASP A 50 -14.21 10.97 11.25
C ASP A 50 -13.86 9.83 10.29
N HIS A 51 -13.32 10.20 9.13
CA HIS A 51 -13.06 9.27 8.03
C HIS A 51 -11.65 9.45 7.47
N MET A 52 -10.97 8.32 7.27
CA MET A 52 -9.71 8.23 6.53
C MET A 52 -9.74 7.01 5.63
N ASN A 53 -9.53 7.19 4.34
CA ASN A 53 -9.30 6.10 3.41
C ASN A 53 -7.80 5.85 3.19
N SER A 54 -7.46 4.89 2.33
CA SER A 54 -6.05 4.56 2.05
C SER A 54 -5.27 5.67 1.33
N ALA A 55 -5.96 6.57 0.60
CA ALA A 55 -5.34 7.76 0.03
C ALA A 55 -4.93 8.73 1.15
N GLY A 56 -5.76 8.91 2.17
CA GLY A 56 -5.41 9.67 3.38
C GLY A 56 -4.18 9.11 4.11
N ALA A 57 -4.08 7.77 4.22
CA ALA A 57 -2.87 7.15 4.74
C ALA A 57 -1.63 7.46 3.87
N SER A 58 -1.79 7.53 2.54
CA SER A 58 -0.71 7.94 1.62
C SER A 58 -0.30 9.40 1.82
N VAL A 59 -1.24 10.29 2.13
CA VAL A 59 -0.96 11.69 2.50
C VAL A 59 -0.09 11.76 3.75
N LEU A 60 -0.39 10.97 4.78
CA LEU A 60 0.42 10.92 6.01
C LEU A 60 1.85 10.39 5.75
N VAL A 61 2.02 9.40 4.87
CA VAL A 61 3.37 8.95 4.45
C VAL A 61 4.15 10.08 3.80
N LYS A 62 3.53 10.82 2.89
CA LYS A 62 4.16 11.96 2.20
C LYS A 62 4.50 13.10 3.16
N LEU A 63 3.60 13.37 4.12
CA LEU A 63 3.86 14.32 5.20
C LEU A 63 5.11 13.90 6.00
N ALA A 64 5.21 12.63 6.42
CA ALA A 64 6.36 12.12 7.17
C ALA A 64 7.68 12.27 6.38
N VAL A 65 7.64 11.99 5.05
CA VAL A 65 8.81 12.18 4.18
C VAL A 65 9.17 13.66 4.03
N SER A 66 8.18 14.54 3.86
CA SER A 66 8.38 15.99 3.78
C SER A 66 8.95 16.54 5.08
N ALA A 67 8.40 16.14 6.24
CA ALA A 67 8.87 16.53 7.55
C ALA A 67 10.33 16.10 7.79
N LYS A 68 10.68 14.86 7.43
CA LYS A 68 12.07 14.37 7.53
C LYS A 68 13.04 15.21 6.69
N ARG A 69 12.64 15.65 5.48
CA ARG A 69 13.49 16.54 4.64
C ARG A 69 13.72 17.91 5.26
N GLN A 70 12.73 18.41 6.00
CA GLN A 70 12.76 19.70 6.69
C GLN A 70 13.32 19.59 8.12
N GLN A 71 13.80 18.41 8.53
CA GLN A 71 14.28 18.12 9.89
C GLN A 71 13.23 18.36 10.98
N ILE A 72 11.94 18.24 10.63
CA ILE A 72 10.80 18.36 11.53
C ILE A 72 10.39 16.96 11.99
N ARG A 73 10.06 16.81 13.28
CA ARG A 73 9.55 15.58 13.88
C ARG A 73 8.02 15.62 13.93
N PRO A 74 7.30 14.77 13.16
CA PRO A 74 5.86 14.71 13.22
C PRO A 74 5.39 13.76 14.32
N PHE A 75 4.34 14.17 15.03
CA PHE A 75 3.66 13.42 16.06
C PHE A 75 2.17 13.33 15.77
N ALA A 76 1.53 12.26 16.21
CA ALA A 76 0.09 12.08 16.15
C ALA A 76 -0.50 12.08 17.57
N TYR A 77 -1.56 12.87 17.78
CA TYR A 77 -2.25 12.98 19.05
C TYR A 77 -3.74 12.63 18.90
N GLY A 78 -4.31 12.04 19.94
CA GLY A 78 -5.74 11.73 19.99
C GLY A 78 -6.17 10.58 19.08
N LEU A 79 -5.23 9.69 18.71
CA LEU A 79 -5.57 8.48 17.96
C LEU A 79 -6.45 7.57 18.85
N ASN A 80 -7.59 7.19 18.29
CA ASN A 80 -8.37 6.11 18.86
C ASN A 80 -7.77 4.75 18.48
N ARG A 81 -8.35 3.67 19.01
CA ARG A 81 -7.89 2.30 18.76
C ARG A 81 -7.79 1.98 17.26
N ARG A 82 -8.75 2.44 16.46
CA ARG A 82 -8.79 2.17 15.02
C ARG A 82 -7.63 2.80 14.27
N TYR A 83 -7.37 4.09 14.49
CA TYR A 83 -6.23 4.75 13.86
C TYR A 83 -4.89 4.19 14.32
N ARG A 84 -4.76 3.72 15.57
CA ARG A 84 -3.58 2.98 16.03
C ARG A 84 -3.38 1.68 15.26
N ASP A 85 -4.45 0.92 15.02
CA ASP A 85 -4.41 -0.29 14.20
C ASP A 85 -3.96 0.01 12.77
N ILE A 86 -4.47 1.09 12.16
CA ILE A 86 -4.07 1.53 10.83
C ILE A 86 -2.59 1.93 10.81
N PHE A 87 -2.12 2.68 11.80
CA PHE A 87 -0.71 3.05 11.93
C PHE A 87 0.21 1.82 12.00
N ASN A 88 -0.19 0.81 12.75
CA ASN A 88 0.55 -0.45 12.87
C ASN A 88 0.55 -1.25 11.56
N LEU A 89 -0.62 -1.39 10.90
CA LEU A 89 -0.75 -2.12 9.63
C LEU A 89 0.05 -1.47 8.49
N THR A 90 0.08 -0.14 8.46
CA THR A 90 0.70 0.64 7.39
C THR A 90 2.15 1.02 7.67
N GLY A 91 2.63 0.79 8.90
CA GLY A 91 3.96 1.23 9.32
C GLY A 91 4.11 2.74 9.44
N LEU A 92 3.01 3.51 9.56
CA LEU A 92 3.04 4.97 9.74
C LEU A 92 3.80 5.39 11.01
N SER A 93 3.79 4.54 12.05
CA SER A 93 4.53 4.77 13.31
C SER A 93 6.05 4.92 13.12
N GLU A 94 6.61 4.44 12.00
CA GLU A 94 8.03 4.63 11.67
C GLU A 94 8.38 6.09 11.31
N GLY A 95 7.40 6.86 10.85
CA GLY A 95 7.60 8.25 10.42
C GLY A 95 6.84 9.28 11.24
N ILE A 96 5.75 8.88 11.92
CA ILE A 96 4.91 9.74 12.75
C ILE A 96 4.74 9.08 14.10
N LYS A 97 5.35 9.63 15.15
CA LYS A 97 5.28 9.05 16.49
C LYS A 97 3.92 9.30 17.14
N VAL A 98 3.36 8.28 17.79
CA VAL A 98 2.07 8.41 18.49
C VAL A 98 2.30 8.89 19.92
N LEU A 99 1.76 10.05 20.26
CA LEU A 99 1.87 10.60 21.62
C LEU A 99 1.04 9.79 22.60
N GLY A 100 1.64 9.50 23.74
CA GLY A 100 1.02 8.74 24.84
C GLY A 100 1.30 7.24 24.81
N ASP A 101 1.98 6.72 23.78
CA ASP A 101 2.36 5.30 23.72
C ASP A 101 3.76 5.02 24.31
N VAL A 102 4.65 6.05 24.37
CA VAL A 102 6.01 5.91 24.90
C VAL A 102 6.33 7.07 25.86
N PRO A 103 6.83 6.80 27.09
CA PRO A 103 7.21 7.85 28.04
C PRO A 103 8.29 8.82 27.53
N ASP A 104 9.20 8.36 26.67
CA ASP A 104 10.29 9.17 26.10
C ASP A 104 9.84 10.19 25.06
N ASP A 105 8.64 10.04 24.49
CA ASP A 105 8.12 11.01 23.51
C ASP A 105 7.80 12.37 24.12
N THR A 106 7.59 12.42 25.46
CA THR A 106 7.38 13.68 26.19
C THR A 106 8.65 14.53 26.31
N VAL A 107 9.83 13.92 26.24
CA VAL A 107 11.11 14.64 26.26
C VAL A 107 11.32 15.42 24.95
N ALA A 108 10.70 14.98 23.86
CA ALA A 108 10.81 15.63 22.55
C ALA A 108 9.84 16.79 22.34
N ILE A 109 8.86 16.94 23.23
CA ILE A 109 7.83 17.99 23.20
C ILE A 109 7.78 18.63 24.58
N GLU A 110 7.82 19.96 24.64
CA GLU A 110 7.75 20.66 25.92
C GLU A 110 6.45 20.30 26.67
N ALA A 111 6.58 20.00 27.97
CA ALA A 111 5.46 19.61 28.82
C ALA A 111 4.30 20.62 28.81
N ALA A 112 4.62 21.91 28.60
CA ALA A 112 3.64 22.97 28.44
C ALA A 112 2.77 22.82 27.19
N ALA A 113 3.36 22.39 26.04
CA ALA A 113 2.63 22.13 24.81
C ALA A 113 1.64 20.98 24.96
N LEU A 114 2.08 19.88 25.60
CA LEU A 114 1.22 18.74 25.91
C LEU A 114 0.07 19.08 26.87
N LYS A 115 0.35 19.89 27.90
CA LYS A 115 -0.67 20.36 28.85
C LYS A 115 -1.73 21.18 28.11
N LYS A 116 -1.31 22.16 27.29
CA LYS A 116 -2.19 23.00 26.49
C LYS A 116 -3.04 22.19 25.50
N LEU A 117 -2.46 21.14 24.91
CA LEU A 117 -3.17 20.23 24.00
C LEU A 117 -4.23 19.40 24.71
N LYS A 118 -3.95 18.92 25.96
CA LYS A 118 -4.90 18.16 26.78
C LYS A 118 -6.07 19.01 27.27
N GLU A 119 -5.85 20.31 27.50
CA GLU A 119 -6.87 21.27 27.94
C GLU A 119 -7.82 21.69 26.80
N THR A 120 -7.42 21.50 25.51
CA THR A 120 -8.32 21.75 24.40
C THR A 120 -9.33 20.64 24.24
N GLU A 121 -10.62 20.93 24.43
CA GLU A 121 -11.71 20.00 24.13
C GLU A 121 -11.74 19.72 22.62
N GLY A 122 -11.42 18.50 22.22
CA GLY A 122 -11.53 18.04 20.82
C GLY A 122 -12.89 17.39 20.58
N LYS A 123 -13.57 17.73 19.49
CA LYS A 123 -14.72 16.96 19.01
C LYS A 123 -14.26 15.54 18.72
N LYS A 124 -14.95 14.53 19.29
CA LYS A 124 -14.72 13.13 18.92
C LYS A 124 -15.46 12.84 17.63
N GLY A 125 -14.74 12.44 16.60
CA GLY A 125 -15.30 12.03 15.32
C GLY A 125 -16.09 10.72 15.39
N ARG A 126 -17.05 10.52 14.50
CA ARG A 126 -17.72 9.25 14.22
C ARG A 126 -16.84 8.45 13.24
N GLN A 127 -16.76 7.14 13.40
CA GLN A 127 -15.85 6.31 12.60
C GLN A 127 -16.58 5.30 11.73
N ASP A 128 -16.14 5.20 10.47
CA ASP A 128 -16.46 4.06 9.62
C ASP A 128 -15.38 2.98 9.75
N ASP A 129 -15.70 1.96 10.56
CA ASP A 129 -14.76 0.89 10.90
C ASP A 129 -14.76 -0.29 9.92
N LYS A 130 -15.67 -0.34 8.96
CA LYS A 130 -15.92 -1.54 8.17
C LYS A 130 -14.96 -1.73 7.00
N SER A 131 -14.44 -0.65 6.45
CA SER A 131 -13.67 -0.66 5.21
C SER A 131 -12.17 -1.01 5.39
N TRP A 132 -11.65 -0.99 6.61
CA TRP A 132 -10.26 -1.33 6.90
C TRP A 132 -10.09 -2.77 7.41
N ALA A 133 -8.95 -3.39 7.09
CA ALA A 133 -8.51 -4.63 7.69
C ALA A 133 -8.33 -4.48 9.22
N LYS A 134 -8.65 -5.52 9.97
CA LYS A 134 -8.34 -5.59 11.39
C LYS A 134 -6.86 -5.92 11.59
N ASN A 135 -6.21 -5.26 12.54
CA ASN A 135 -4.83 -5.58 12.88
C ASN A 135 -4.76 -6.89 13.69
N THR A 136 -4.17 -7.90 13.09
CA THR A 136 -3.93 -9.22 13.75
C THR A 136 -2.46 -9.40 14.15
N GLY A 137 -1.61 -8.38 13.94
CA GLY A 137 -0.16 -8.40 14.18
C GLY A 137 0.62 -9.23 13.15
N ARG A 138 0.09 -10.38 12.74
CA ARG A 138 0.68 -11.27 11.73
C ARG A 138 -0.39 -11.81 10.80
N LEU A 139 -0.06 -11.94 9.53
CA LEU A 139 -0.93 -12.53 8.52
C LEU A 139 -1.19 -14.01 8.80
N ARG A 140 -2.40 -14.46 8.55
CA ARG A 140 -2.83 -15.85 8.69
C ARG A 140 -3.51 -16.31 7.42
N VAL A 141 -2.84 -17.20 6.68
CA VAL A 141 -3.39 -17.81 5.47
C VAL A 141 -4.36 -18.91 5.88
N LYS A 142 -5.65 -18.71 5.64
CA LYS A 142 -6.72 -19.61 6.05
C LYS A 142 -6.87 -20.81 5.10
N GLU A 143 -6.79 -20.56 3.81
CA GLU A 143 -6.89 -21.56 2.76
C GLU A 143 -5.47 -21.93 2.31
N LYS A 144 -5.04 -23.18 2.58
CA LYS A 144 -3.72 -23.67 2.16
C LYS A 144 -3.75 -23.88 0.64
N SER A 145 -3.18 -22.94 -0.08
CA SER A 145 -2.80 -23.14 -1.48
C SER A 145 -1.35 -23.64 -1.58
N VAL A 146 -0.64 -23.40 -2.65
CA VAL A 146 0.73 -23.93 -2.85
C VAL A 146 1.66 -23.60 -1.67
N GLU A 147 2.35 -24.61 -1.13
CA GLU A 147 3.16 -24.56 0.10
C GLU A 147 4.19 -23.40 0.15
N ALA A 148 4.80 -23.07 -1.00
CA ALA A 148 5.76 -21.97 -1.11
C ALA A 148 5.16 -20.58 -0.85
N MET A 149 3.93 -20.35 -1.29
CA MET A 149 3.23 -19.06 -1.06
C MET A 149 2.93 -18.86 0.41
N ASN A 150 2.47 -19.91 1.09
CA ASN A 150 2.14 -19.85 2.51
C ASN A 150 3.36 -19.47 3.35
N LYS A 151 4.56 -20.03 3.07
CA LYS A 151 5.80 -19.72 3.82
C LYS A 151 6.26 -18.27 3.71
N ASN A 152 5.93 -17.57 2.62
CA ASN A 152 6.29 -16.19 2.40
C ASN A 152 5.23 -15.19 2.89
N VAL A 153 4.05 -15.65 3.29
CA VAL A 153 2.93 -14.81 3.72
C VAL A 153 2.47 -15.12 5.13
N ASP A 154 2.26 -16.42 5.45
CA ASP A 154 1.79 -16.81 6.78
C ASP A 154 2.80 -16.46 7.87
N GLY A 155 2.32 -15.89 8.97
CA GLY A 155 3.15 -15.40 10.07
C GLY A 155 3.93 -14.11 9.78
N ARG A 156 3.84 -13.51 8.57
CA ARG A 156 4.48 -12.24 8.23
C ARG A 156 3.67 -11.05 8.75
N ARG A 157 4.37 -9.91 8.95
CA ARG A 157 3.73 -8.61 9.17
C ARG A 157 3.53 -7.91 7.82
N THR A 158 2.57 -7.02 7.75
CA THR A 158 2.47 -6.04 6.65
C THR A 158 3.62 -5.05 6.74
N VAL A 159 4.05 -4.52 5.60
CA VAL A 159 5.08 -3.48 5.50
C VAL A 159 4.59 -2.35 4.60
N GLY A 160 4.67 -1.14 5.15
CA GLY A 160 4.33 0.08 4.43
C GLY A 160 5.53 0.75 3.75
N PRO A 161 5.31 1.85 3.02
CA PRO A 161 6.36 2.54 2.26
C PRO A 161 7.51 3.09 3.11
N LEU A 162 7.27 3.37 4.40
CA LEU A 162 8.30 3.86 5.32
C LEU A 162 9.25 2.74 5.80
N GLN A 163 8.92 1.47 5.53
CA GLN A 163 9.64 0.30 6.06
C GLN A 163 10.55 -0.41 5.03
N GLY A 164 10.54 0.01 3.78
CA GLY A 164 11.41 -0.54 2.73
C GLY A 164 12.77 0.17 2.63
N PHE A 165 13.64 -0.32 1.75
CA PHE A 165 15.02 0.10 1.59
C PHE A 165 15.21 1.17 0.50
N GLY A 166 14.70 0.96 -0.70
CA GLY A 166 14.95 1.78 -1.90
C GLY A 166 14.35 3.19 -1.87
N PRO A 167 14.52 4.00 -2.91
CA PRO A 167 13.80 5.26 -3.08
C PRO A 167 12.29 5.04 -3.09
N MET A 168 11.52 5.99 -2.55
CA MET A 168 10.06 5.93 -2.52
C MET A 168 9.47 6.56 -3.76
N TRP A 169 8.68 5.79 -4.48
CA TRP A 169 7.98 6.24 -5.68
C TRP A 169 6.47 6.17 -5.49
N GLN A 170 5.80 7.20 -6.02
CA GLN A 170 4.40 7.12 -6.37
C GLN A 170 4.27 6.95 -7.86
N LYS A 171 3.58 5.88 -8.29
CA LYS A 171 3.25 5.63 -9.69
C LYS A 171 1.74 5.59 -9.83
N THR A 172 1.21 6.43 -10.69
CA THR A 172 -0.23 6.54 -10.92
C THR A 172 -0.52 6.21 -12.37
N TYR A 173 -1.45 5.28 -12.59
CA TYR A 173 -1.95 4.84 -13.89
C TYR A 173 -3.41 5.27 -13.97
N LEU A 174 -3.77 6.02 -14.99
CA LEU A 174 -5.10 6.60 -15.16
C LEU A 174 -5.72 6.05 -16.43
N LEU A 175 -6.96 5.59 -16.33
CA LEU A 175 -7.79 5.15 -17.46
C LEU A 175 -9.08 5.97 -17.46
N PRO A 176 -9.27 6.87 -18.45
CA PRO A 176 -10.56 7.52 -18.67
C PRO A 176 -11.59 6.50 -19.17
N VAL A 177 -12.70 6.36 -18.45
CA VAL A 177 -13.82 5.45 -18.76
C VAL A 177 -14.98 6.29 -19.31
N LYS A 178 -15.05 6.41 -20.64
CA LYS A 178 -16.07 7.19 -21.35
C LYS A 178 -17.22 6.27 -21.78
N LYS A 179 -18.03 5.82 -20.83
CA LYS A 179 -19.22 4.99 -21.08
C LYS A 179 -20.42 5.61 -20.40
N ALA A 180 -21.47 5.90 -21.18
CA ALA A 180 -22.70 6.52 -20.67
C ALA A 180 -23.37 5.65 -19.60
N GLY A 181 -23.84 6.28 -18.53
CA GLY A 181 -24.57 5.62 -17.43
C GLY A 181 -23.68 4.89 -16.42
N LEU A 182 -22.39 4.65 -16.71
CA LEU A 182 -21.49 3.96 -15.79
C LEU A 182 -21.11 4.87 -14.61
N GLN A 183 -21.14 4.33 -13.40
CA GLN A 183 -20.76 5.03 -12.18
C GLN A 183 -19.42 4.51 -11.64
N PRO A 184 -18.68 5.30 -10.83
CA PRO A 184 -17.43 4.85 -10.18
C PRO A 184 -17.58 3.52 -9.41
N VAL A 185 -18.71 3.33 -8.74
CA VAL A 185 -19.04 2.11 -7.99
C VAL A 185 -19.07 0.88 -8.90
N ASP A 186 -19.65 1.01 -10.11
CA ASP A 186 -19.74 -0.09 -11.08
C ASP A 186 -18.36 -0.52 -11.57
N VAL A 187 -17.46 0.47 -11.83
CA VAL A 187 -16.08 0.21 -12.25
C VAL A 187 -15.31 -0.53 -11.16
N ILE A 188 -15.40 -0.11 -9.91
CA ILE A 188 -14.71 -0.76 -8.79
C ILE A 188 -15.31 -2.14 -8.49
N LYS A 189 -16.62 -2.29 -8.58
CA LYS A 189 -17.30 -3.59 -8.44
C LYS A 189 -16.78 -4.58 -9.51
N THR A 190 -16.74 -4.17 -10.77
CA THR A 190 -16.20 -4.97 -11.88
C THR A 190 -14.75 -5.33 -11.63
N MET A 191 -13.91 -4.35 -11.26
CA MET A 191 -12.50 -4.59 -10.95
C MET A 191 -12.32 -5.61 -9.83
N LYS A 192 -13.09 -5.54 -8.74
CA LYS A 192 -13.01 -6.50 -7.63
C LYS A 192 -13.45 -7.91 -8.04
N GLN A 193 -14.53 -8.01 -8.81
CA GLN A 193 -15.07 -9.30 -9.24
C GLN A 193 -14.16 -10.06 -10.20
N HIS A 194 -13.53 -9.34 -11.14
CA HIS A 194 -12.70 -9.92 -12.20
C HIS A 194 -11.20 -9.67 -11.98
N PHE A 195 -10.78 -9.30 -10.75
CA PHE A 195 -9.38 -8.92 -10.47
C PHE A 195 -8.36 -9.99 -10.86
N PRO A 196 -8.55 -11.29 -10.56
CA PRO A 196 -7.63 -12.34 -10.99
C PRO A 196 -7.58 -12.51 -12.52
N GLU A 197 -8.70 -12.34 -13.22
CA GLU A 197 -8.83 -12.52 -14.67
C GLU A 197 -8.13 -11.39 -15.44
N PHE A 198 -8.09 -10.18 -14.86
CA PHE A 198 -7.42 -9.03 -15.46
C PHE A 198 -5.89 -9.06 -15.31
N GLN A 199 -5.34 -10.04 -14.58
CA GLN A 199 -3.90 -10.17 -14.45
C GLN A 199 -3.25 -10.78 -15.69
N PRO A 200 -2.02 -10.35 -16.06
CA PRO A 200 -1.28 -11.00 -17.13
C PRO A 200 -0.87 -12.42 -16.72
N THR A 201 -0.68 -13.30 -17.69
CA THR A 201 -0.40 -14.75 -17.47
C THR A 201 0.80 -15.03 -16.58
N GLN A 202 1.80 -14.13 -16.56
CA GLN A 202 2.98 -14.22 -15.70
C GLN A 202 2.72 -13.84 -14.25
N ASN A 203 1.53 -13.31 -13.93
CA ASN A 203 1.19 -12.80 -12.59
C ASN A 203 -0.15 -13.40 -12.12
N ARG A 204 -0.08 -14.55 -11.45
CA ARG A 204 -1.29 -15.28 -11.01
C ARG A 204 -1.69 -14.86 -9.63
N PHE A 205 -2.93 -14.38 -9.48
CA PHE A 205 -3.56 -14.02 -8.23
C PHE A 205 -4.54 -15.09 -7.78
N TYR A 206 -4.44 -15.49 -6.52
CA TYR A 206 -5.32 -16.47 -5.88
C TYR A 206 -6.07 -15.77 -4.75
N ALA A 207 -7.25 -15.24 -5.08
CA ALA A 207 -8.12 -14.61 -4.09
C ALA A 207 -8.74 -15.66 -3.17
N SER A 208 -9.08 -15.26 -1.93
CA SER A 208 -9.89 -16.10 -1.05
C SER A 208 -11.32 -16.22 -1.57
N SER A 209 -12.10 -17.13 -0.99
CA SER A 209 -13.54 -17.30 -1.32
C SER A 209 -14.37 -16.03 -1.12
N LYS A 210 -13.87 -15.07 -0.32
CA LYS A 210 -14.51 -13.76 -0.09
C LYS A 210 -14.07 -12.67 -1.08
N GLY A 211 -13.17 -12.99 -2.00
CA GLY A 211 -12.67 -12.05 -2.99
C GLY A 211 -11.89 -10.88 -2.39
N ILE A 212 -12.01 -9.70 -3.01
CA ILE A 212 -11.33 -8.47 -2.59
C ILE A 212 -12.12 -7.77 -1.47
N THR A 213 -11.97 -8.27 -0.26
CA THR A 213 -12.63 -7.77 0.96
C THR A 213 -11.57 -7.44 2.02
N ALA A 214 -11.75 -6.36 2.77
CA ALA A 214 -10.78 -5.92 3.79
C ALA A 214 -10.45 -7.03 4.80
N GLY A 215 -9.16 -7.30 4.99
CA GLY A 215 -8.64 -8.34 5.87
C GLY A 215 -8.43 -9.71 5.19
N GLU A 216 -8.84 -9.88 3.93
CA GLU A 216 -8.54 -11.09 3.18
C GLU A 216 -7.13 -11.04 2.56
N ILE A 217 -6.51 -12.21 2.41
CA ILE A 217 -5.18 -12.36 1.81
C ILE A 217 -5.36 -12.88 0.39
N VAL A 218 -4.66 -12.23 -0.55
CA VAL A 218 -4.54 -12.66 -1.94
C VAL A 218 -3.13 -13.20 -2.13
N LEU A 219 -3.00 -14.47 -2.50
CA LEU A 219 -1.71 -15.09 -2.79
C LEU A 219 -1.30 -14.81 -4.24
N ILE A 220 -0.01 -14.72 -4.50
CA ILE A 220 0.54 -14.28 -5.80
C ILE A 220 1.72 -15.16 -6.19
N ASP A 221 1.69 -15.69 -7.42
CA ASP A 221 2.84 -16.25 -8.12
C ASP A 221 3.21 -15.33 -9.29
N SER A 222 4.38 -14.70 -9.22
CA SER A 222 4.92 -13.87 -10.29
C SER A 222 6.11 -14.53 -10.95
N SER A 223 6.03 -14.76 -12.26
CA SER A 223 7.18 -15.18 -13.08
C SER A 223 8.02 -13.93 -13.42
N THR A 224 9.23 -13.87 -12.87
CA THR A 224 10.18 -12.78 -13.08
C THR A 224 11.41 -13.28 -13.80
N PRO A 225 12.27 -12.42 -14.39
CA PRO A 225 13.54 -12.84 -14.99
C PRO A 225 14.46 -13.62 -14.02
N GLY A 226 14.32 -13.40 -12.71
CA GLY A 226 15.04 -14.11 -11.67
C GLY A 226 14.37 -15.41 -11.16
N GLY A 227 13.29 -15.86 -11.81
CA GLY A 227 12.49 -17.04 -11.42
C GLY A 227 11.13 -16.67 -10.84
N ILE A 228 10.42 -17.68 -10.32
CA ILE A 228 9.10 -17.48 -9.74
C ILE A 228 9.25 -16.91 -8.32
N VAL A 229 8.55 -15.81 -8.06
CA VAL A 229 8.40 -15.21 -6.74
C VAL A 229 7.00 -15.52 -6.22
N SER A 230 6.93 -16.40 -5.23
CA SER A 230 5.68 -16.77 -4.56
C SER A 230 5.51 -15.90 -3.31
N THR A 231 4.45 -15.10 -3.26
CA THR A 231 4.16 -14.16 -2.18
C THR A 231 2.66 -13.89 -2.09
N GLY A 232 2.24 -12.77 -1.53
CA GLY A 232 0.85 -12.33 -1.48
C GLY A 232 0.72 -10.91 -1.00
N VAL A 233 -0.52 -10.47 -0.81
CA VAL A 233 -0.87 -9.16 -0.28
C VAL A 233 -2.08 -9.28 0.65
N LEU A 234 -2.20 -8.34 1.58
CA LEU A 234 -3.41 -8.16 2.39
C LEU A 234 -4.30 -7.11 1.73
N VAL A 235 -5.59 -7.36 1.62
CA VAL A 235 -6.57 -6.31 1.31
C VAL A 235 -6.66 -5.40 2.54
N LEU A 236 -5.94 -4.29 2.49
CA LEU A 236 -5.80 -3.34 3.61
C LEU A 236 -7.09 -2.53 3.82
N TYR A 237 -7.70 -2.13 2.73
CA TYR A 237 -8.88 -1.29 2.68
C TYR A 237 -9.77 -1.70 1.51
N ALA A 238 -11.09 -1.66 1.68
CA ALA A 238 -12.04 -1.87 0.60
C ALA A 238 -13.39 -1.21 0.92
N ASP A 239 -13.83 -0.29 0.03
CA ASP A 239 -15.17 0.31 0.01
C ASP A 239 -15.74 0.27 -1.41
N ASP A 240 -16.85 0.94 -1.67
CA ASP A 240 -17.52 0.92 -2.97
C ASP A 240 -16.75 1.69 -4.06
N LEU A 241 -15.84 2.59 -3.70
CA LEU A 241 -15.10 3.47 -4.61
C LEU A 241 -13.64 3.11 -4.75
N SER A 242 -13.11 2.23 -3.87
CA SER A 242 -11.69 1.88 -3.86
C SER A 242 -11.40 0.57 -3.14
N PHE A 243 -10.21 0.02 -3.40
CA PHE A 243 -9.58 -0.99 -2.55
C PHE A 243 -8.07 -0.86 -2.60
N THR A 244 -7.40 -1.34 -1.56
CA THR A 244 -5.95 -1.22 -1.41
C THR A 244 -5.34 -2.53 -0.97
N LEU A 245 -4.27 -2.90 -1.65
CA LEU A 245 -3.48 -4.10 -1.36
C LEU A 245 -2.14 -3.68 -0.76
N ILE A 246 -1.83 -4.14 0.46
CA ILE A 246 -0.54 -3.89 1.14
C ILE A 246 0.32 -5.14 1.14
N THR A 247 1.62 -4.95 0.99
CA THR A 247 2.60 -6.02 0.90
C THR A 247 2.99 -6.60 2.26
N PRO A 248 3.27 -7.92 2.36
CA PRO A 248 3.89 -8.52 3.52
C PRO A 248 5.40 -8.32 3.52
N GLN A 249 6.02 -8.53 4.67
CA GLN A 249 7.46 -8.57 4.84
C GLN A 249 8.11 -9.65 3.94
N GLY A 250 9.07 -9.23 3.13
CA GLY A 250 9.75 -10.09 2.15
C GLY A 250 9.22 -9.99 0.72
N HIS A 251 8.07 -9.34 0.49
CA HIS A 251 7.61 -8.99 -0.85
C HIS A 251 8.65 -8.09 -1.57
N PRO A 252 8.74 -8.14 -2.92
CA PRO A 252 9.67 -7.26 -3.67
C PRO A 252 9.55 -5.78 -3.35
N GLU A 253 8.35 -5.31 -3.08
CA GLU A 253 8.05 -3.94 -2.71
C GLU A 253 7.56 -3.86 -1.26
N ALA A 254 7.95 -2.81 -0.54
CA ALA A 254 7.37 -2.39 0.72
C ALA A 254 6.45 -1.19 0.45
N GLY A 255 5.15 -1.39 0.64
CA GLY A 255 4.15 -0.38 0.33
C GLY A 255 2.78 -0.96 -0.01
N TRP A 256 2.01 -0.18 -0.73
CA TRP A 256 0.67 -0.56 -1.16
C TRP A 256 0.32 -0.03 -2.55
N VAL A 257 -0.69 -0.64 -3.15
CA VAL A 257 -1.32 -0.19 -4.37
C VAL A 257 -2.82 0.00 -4.12
N THR A 258 -3.35 1.16 -4.50
CA THR A 258 -4.75 1.54 -4.39
C THR A 258 -5.37 1.56 -5.78
N PHE A 259 -6.53 0.92 -5.89
CA PHE A 259 -7.42 0.93 -7.04
C PHE A 259 -8.61 1.79 -6.68
N SER A 260 -8.90 2.83 -7.44
CA SER A 260 -10.00 3.76 -7.14
C SER A 260 -10.66 4.26 -8.42
N ALA A 261 -11.93 4.61 -8.32
CA ALA A 261 -12.66 5.26 -9.41
C ALA A 261 -13.36 6.51 -8.88
N ARG A 262 -13.36 7.57 -9.70
CA ARG A 262 -14.00 8.83 -9.38
C ARG A 262 -14.74 9.41 -10.59
N LYS A 263 -15.70 10.28 -10.35
CA LYS A 263 -16.33 11.05 -11.42
C LYS A 263 -15.30 11.99 -12.05
N SER A 264 -15.34 12.11 -13.36
CA SER A 264 -14.59 13.09 -14.14
C SER A 264 -15.55 13.88 -15.03
N ASN A 265 -15.08 14.95 -15.68
CA ASN A 265 -15.91 15.78 -16.55
C ASN A 265 -16.54 14.97 -17.69
N ASP A 266 -15.84 13.94 -18.20
CA ASP A 266 -16.25 13.15 -19.38
C ASP A 266 -16.70 11.72 -19.01
N GLY A 267 -17.04 11.45 -17.74
CA GLY A 267 -17.44 10.11 -17.30
C GLY A 267 -16.80 9.68 -15.97
N VAL A 268 -16.10 8.56 -15.96
CA VAL A 268 -15.40 8.03 -14.79
C VAL A 268 -13.91 7.97 -15.09
N GLU A 269 -13.07 8.27 -14.10
CA GLU A 269 -11.64 8.02 -14.16
C GLU A 269 -11.29 6.87 -13.21
N MET A 270 -10.78 5.76 -13.78
CA MET A 270 -10.21 4.65 -13.02
C MET A 270 -8.72 4.90 -12.79
N GLN A 271 -8.27 4.71 -11.56
CA GLN A 271 -6.90 4.93 -11.14
C GLN A 271 -6.31 3.71 -10.45
N ILE A 272 -5.07 3.34 -10.82
CA ILE A 272 -4.20 2.48 -10.01
C ILE A 272 -3.07 3.35 -9.49
N GLN A 273 -2.90 3.45 -8.17
CA GLN A 273 -1.83 4.25 -7.58
C GLN A 273 -0.99 3.41 -6.61
N GLY A 274 0.25 3.14 -6.98
CA GLY A 274 1.24 2.52 -6.12
C GLY A 274 2.02 3.56 -5.33
N LEU A 275 2.17 3.37 -4.02
CA LEU A 275 3.11 4.10 -3.17
C LEU A 275 4.01 3.07 -2.49
N ALA A 276 5.22 2.92 -3.00
CA ALA A 276 6.11 1.86 -2.56
C ALA A 276 7.58 2.20 -2.78
N ARG A 277 8.43 1.38 -2.22
CA ARG A 277 9.87 1.31 -2.48
C ARG A 277 10.35 -0.14 -2.53
N ALA A 278 11.54 -0.40 -3.07
CA ALA A 278 12.14 -1.72 -2.96
C ALA A 278 12.22 -2.16 -1.50
N ALA A 279 11.81 -3.38 -1.18
CA ALA A 279 11.75 -3.87 0.19
C ALA A 279 13.15 -4.03 0.80
N ASP A 280 14.14 -4.45 0.01
CA ASP A 280 15.52 -4.68 0.43
C ASP A 280 16.53 -4.31 -0.66
N LEU A 281 17.82 -4.47 -0.34
CA LEU A 281 18.94 -4.14 -1.21
C LEU A 281 18.94 -4.97 -2.52
N LEU A 282 18.58 -6.26 -2.45
CA LEU A 282 18.59 -7.15 -3.60
C LEU A 282 17.50 -6.76 -4.60
N TYR A 283 16.31 -6.48 -4.11
CA TYR A 283 15.21 -5.98 -4.95
C TYR A 283 15.49 -4.57 -5.49
N GLU A 284 16.16 -3.70 -4.72
CA GLU A 284 16.56 -2.38 -5.25
C GLU A 284 17.55 -2.52 -6.41
N ALA A 285 18.54 -3.40 -6.30
CA ALA A 285 19.46 -3.69 -7.39
C ALA A 285 18.74 -4.25 -8.63
N ALA A 286 17.84 -5.21 -8.43
CA ALA A 286 17.03 -5.79 -9.50
C ALA A 286 16.12 -4.74 -10.18
N PHE A 287 15.50 -3.85 -9.42
CA PHE A 287 14.63 -2.80 -9.97
C PHE A 287 15.40 -1.76 -10.79
N ARG A 288 16.66 -1.48 -10.47
CA ARG A 288 17.50 -0.61 -11.31
C ARG A 288 17.81 -1.22 -12.67
N VAL A 289 17.92 -2.55 -12.74
CA VAL A 289 18.29 -3.25 -13.98
C VAL A 289 17.06 -3.57 -14.84
N VAL A 290 15.98 -4.08 -14.24
CA VAL A 290 14.84 -4.67 -14.99
C VAL A 290 13.50 -4.04 -14.59
N GLY A 291 13.37 -3.52 -13.35
CA GLY A 291 12.14 -3.56 -12.62
C GLY A 291 11.06 -2.53 -12.94
N SER A 292 11.38 -1.31 -13.38
CA SER A 292 10.31 -0.30 -13.50
C SER A 292 9.37 -0.61 -14.67
N LYS A 293 9.89 -1.16 -15.75
CA LYS A 293 9.10 -1.54 -16.95
C LYS A 293 8.21 -2.75 -16.69
N PHE A 294 8.68 -3.73 -15.88
CA PHE A 294 7.91 -4.94 -15.59
C PHE A 294 6.60 -4.60 -14.84
N GLN A 295 6.68 -3.80 -13.78
CA GLN A 295 5.50 -3.37 -13.04
C GLN A 295 4.54 -2.53 -13.90
N GLU A 296 5.07 -1.64 -14.75
CA GLU A 296 4.26 -0.84 -15.66
C GLU A 296 3.49 -1.71 -16.66
N THR A 297 4.12 -2.76 -17.18
CA THR A 297 3.47 -3.71 -18.08
C THR A 297 2.31 -4.41 -17.38
N ILE A 298 2.47 -4.81 -16.09
CA ILE A 298 1.40 -5.44 -15.32
C ILE A 298 0.20 -4.50 -15.17
N TRP A 299 0.41 -3.28 -14.69
CA TRP A 299 -0.70 -2.36 -14.42
C TRP A 299 -1.35 -1.80 -15.69
N ARG A 300 -0.59 -1.64 -16.76
CA ARG A 300 -1.16 -1.35 -18.08
C ARG A 300 -2.05 -2.49 -18.57
N HIS A 301 -1.60 -3.74 -18.43
CA HIS A 301 -2.38 -4.91 -18.81
C HIS A 301 -3.68 -4.98 -18.02
N VAL A 302 -3.64 -4.79 -16.69
CA VAL A 302 -4.84 -4.80 -15.83
C VAL A 302 -5.86 -3.76 -16.28
N LEU A 303 -5.41 -2.52 -16.56
CA LEU A 303 -6.32 -1.46 -17.04
C LEU A 303 -6.81 -1.72 -18.48
N SER A 304 -5.98 -2.27 -19.34
CA SER A 304 -6.40 -2.66 -20.69
C SER A 304 -7.41 -3.81 -20.69
N SER A 305 -7.25 -4.78 -19.77
CA SER A 305 -8.22 -5.87 -19.57
C SER A 305 -9.57 -5.34 -19.08
N LEU A 306 -9.54 -4.39 -18.12
CA LEU A 306 -10.75 -3.70 -17.68
C LEU A 306 -11.41 -2.92 -18.83
N ALA A 307 -10.62 -2.20 -19.65
CA ALA A 307 -11.12 -1.45 -20.78
C ALA A 307 -11.80 -2.37 -21.81
N ALA A 308 -11.16 -3.51 -22.13
CA ALA A 308 -11.73 -4.51 -23.02
C ALA A 308 -13.04 -5.10 -22.46
N TYR A 309 -13.09 -5.40 -21.16
CA TYR A 309 -14.32 -5.89 -20.49
C TYR A 309 -15.45 -4.86 -20.55
N LEU A 310 -15.14 -3.59 -20.41
CA LEU A 310 -16.09 -2.49 -20.49
C LEU A 310 -16.39 -2.04 -21.94
N GLU A 311 -15.73 -2.63 -22.94
CA GLU A 311 -15.86 -2.28 -24.37
C GLU A 311 -15.54 -0.80 -24.64
N ILE A 312 -14.43 -0.31 -24.05
CA ILE A 312 -13.91 1.06 -24.24
C ILE A 312 -12.47 1.04 -24.73
N GLU A 313 -12.00 2.18 -25.25
CA GLU A 313 -10.59 2.35 -25.59
C GLU A 313 -9.69 2.41 -24.34
N ALA A 314 -8.51 1.77 -24.43
CA ALA A 314 -7.54 1.72 -23.35
C ALA A 314 -6.47 2.83 -23.49
N ASP A 315 -6.82 4.09 -23.19
CA ASP A 315 -5.87 5.20 -23.12
C ASP A 315 -5.28 5.32 -21.69
N VAL A 316 -4.25 4.53 -21.39
CA VAL A 316 -3.63 4.50 -20.07
C VAL A 316 -2.52 5.54 -19.97
N ARG A 317 -2.73 6.58 -19.16
CA ARG A 317 -1.73 7.60 -18.82
C ARG A 317 -0.96 7.23 -17.55
N ILE A 318 0.35 7.50 -17.52
CA ILE A 318 1.21 7.19 -16.37
C ILE A 318 1.87 8.46 -15.86
N VAL A 319 1.78 8.66 -14.53
CA VAL A 319 2.48 9.70 -13.81
C VAL A 319 3.38 9.06 -12.75
N LYS A 320 4.66 9.47 -12.71
CA LYS A 320 5.64 8.96 -11.74
C LYS A 320 6.21 10.12 -10.93
N THR A 321 6.17 9.99 -9.62
CA THR A 321 6.71 11.01 -8.71
C THR A 321 7.65 10.34 -7.70
N CYS A 322 8.88 10.83 -7.61
CA CYS A 322 9.79 10.41 -6.54
C CYS A 322 9.42 11.14 -5.24
N VAL A 323 8.79 10.44 -4.33
CA VAL A 323 8.37 10.95 -3.02
C VAL A 323 9.56 11.06 -2.07
N GLY A 324 10.51 10.14 -2.15
CA GLY A 324 11.72 10.11 -1.31
C GLY A 324 12.90 9.43 -2.01
N SER A 325 13.96 10.18 -2.31
CA SER A 325 15.12 9.67 -3.06
C SER A 325 16.12 8.87 -2.21
N ASN A 326 16.07 8.98 -0.87
CA ASN A 326 17.07 8.40 0.01
C ASN A 326 16.88 6.89 0.20
N LEU A 327 18.01 6.15 0.16
CA LEU A 327 18.09 4.76 0.60
C LEU A 327 17.99 4.70 2.13
N GLN A 328 17.33 3.67 2.66
CA GLN A 328 17.19 3.46 4.11
C GLN A 328 18.14 2.34 4.58
N TRP A 329 19.39 2.68 4.86
CA TRP A 329 20.42 1.71 5.28
C TRP A 329 20.07 0.96 6.57
N THR A 330 19.23 1.53 7.44
CA THR A 330 18.70 0.85 8.64
C THR A 330 17.79 -0.33 8.30
N LYS A 331 17.33 -0.46 7.05
CA LYS A 331 16.44 -1.52 6.57
C LYS A 331 17.15 -2.63 5.79
N THR A 332 18.48 -2.70 5.82
CA THR A 332 19.25 -3.79 5.16
C THR A 332 18.88 -5.18 5.68
N GLY A 333 18.50 -5.30 6.96
CA GLY A 333 18.00 -6.55 7.56
C GLY A 333 16.74 -7.13 6.91
N ASN A 334 16.02 -6.37 6.07
CA ASN A 334 14.87 -6.88 5.32
C ASN A 334 15.24 -8.03 4.38
N LEU A 335 16.52 -8.12 3.95
CA LEU A 335 17.04 -9.18 3.08
C LEU A 335 16.75 -10.60 3.61
N TRP A 336 16.76 -10.80 4.94
CA TRP A 336 16.47 -12.10 5.55
C TRP A 336 15.06 -12.64 5.26
N TYR A 337 14.15 -11.78 4.86
CA TYR A 337 12.76 -12.14 4.56
C TYR A 337 12.47 -12.26 3.06
N ASN A 338 13.45 -11.95 2.20
CA ASN A 338 13.29 -11.88 0.74
C ASN A 338 12.60 -13.11 0.17
N ALA A 339 11.41 -12.91 -0.44
CA ALA A 339 10.56 -13.99 -0.92
C ALA A 339 11.19 -14.74 -2.10
N GLN A 340 11.96 -14.07 -2.97
CA GLN A 340 12.63 -14.71 -4.10
C GLN A 340 13.68 -15.70 -3.62
N VAL A 341 14.55 -15.30 -2.68
CA VAL A 341 15.57 -16.18 -2.09
C VAL A 341 14.92 -17.37 -1.40
N ARG A 342 13.84 -17.14 -0.66
CA ARG A 342 13.09 -18.19 0.05
C ARG A 342 12.29 -19.11 -0.86
N SER A 343 11.95 -18.68 -2.08
CA SER A 343 11.27 -19.49 -3.08
C SER A 343 12.22 -20.38 -3.89
N LEU A 344 13.54 -20.15 -3.88
CA LEU A 344 14.52 -20.91 -4.64
C LEU A 344 14.45 -22.44 -4.39
N PRO A 345 14.38 -22.95 -3.15
CA PRO A 345 14.31 -24.40 -2.91
C PRO A 345 13.10 -25.04 -3.58
N TYR A 346 11.94 -24.35 -3.59
CA TYR A 346 10.71 -24.84 -4.23
C TYR A 346 10.76 -24.82 -5.75
N ASN A 347 11.42 -23.82 -6.32
CA ASN A 347 11.62 -23.73 -7.76
C ASN A 347 12.49 -24.88 -8.25
N ILE A 348 13.51 -25.27 -7.49
CA ILE A 348 14.39 -26.37 -7.79
C ILE A 348 13.62 -27.71 -7.75
N THR A 349 12.87 -27.99 -6.69
CA THR A 349 12.08 -29.22 -6.57
C THR A 349 11.03 -29.34 -7.68
N ARG A 350 10.39 -28.25 -8.09
CA ARG A 350 9.40 -28.21 -9.18
C ARG A 350 10.01 -28.50 -10.55
N ILE A 351 11.26 -28.11 -10.78
CA ILE A 351 12.00 -28.45 -12.02
C ILE A 351 12.28 -29.96 -12.07
N PHE A 352 12.70 -30.54 -10.94
CA PHE A 352 12.99 -31.96 -10.86
C PHE A 352 11.73 -32.85 -10.97
N SER A 353 10.62 -32.46 -10.34
CA SER A 353 9.35 -33.19 -10.44
C SER A 353 8.72 -33.16 -11.84
N ARG A 354 8.89 -32.08 -12.61
CA ARG A 354 8.46 -32.02 -14.01
C ARG A 354 9.30 -32.86 -14.95
N ARG A 355 10.57 -33.12 -14.63
CA ARG A 355 11.44 -34.04 -15.40
C ARG A 355 11.14 -35.51 -15.13
N GLN A 356 10.44 -35.86 -14.06
CA GLN A 356 10.08 -37.22 -13.69
C GLN A 356 8.71 -37.69 -14.20
N GLN A 357 7.93 -36.84 -14.88
CA GLN A 357 6.76 -37.29 -15.62
C GLN A 357 7.23 -37.84 -16.96
N PRO A 358 7.18 -39.19 -17.18
CA PRO A 358 7.58 -39.78 -18.45
C PRO A 358 6.63 -39.31 -19.54
N HIS A 359 7.19 -38.91 -20.67
CA HIS A 359 6.50 -38.89 -21.94
C HIS A 359 6.10 -40.35 -22.27
N GLY A 360 4.90 -40.76 -21.87
CA GLY A 360 4.42 -42.06 -22.09
C GLY A 360 2.90 -42.13 -22.18
N GLU A 361 2.45 -42.43 -23.38
CA GLU A 361 1.13 -42.83 -23.80
C GLU A 361 0.26 -41.86 -24.57
N THR A 362 0.74 -41.53 -25.77
CA THR A 362 -0.20 -41.21 -26.86
C THR A 362 0.32 -41.82 -28.18
N GLU A 363 0.36 -43.17 -28.24
CA GLU A 363 0.40 -43.91 -29.51
C GLU A 363 0.16 -45.38 -29.19
N ARG A 364 -1.11 -45.80 -29.21
CA ARG A 364 -1.59 -47.16 -29.56
C ARG A 364 -3.08 -47.25 -29.31
N LYS A 365 -3.86 -46.82 -30.29
CA LYS A 365 -5.19 -47.35 -30.59
C LYS A 365 -5.66 -46.74 -31.91
N ASN A 366 -5.05 -47.16 -32.98
CA ASN A 366 -5.69 -47.19 -34.31
C ASN A 366 -4.87 -48.14 -35.20
N ALA A 367 -4.92 -49.43 -34.91
CA ALA A 367 -4.66 -50.46 -35.85
C ALA A 367 -5.43 -51.71 -35.42
N GLY A 368 -6.58 -51.94 -36.06
CA GLY A 368 -7.29 -53.22 -35.88
C GLY A 368 -8.80 -53.10 -35.97
N LYS A 369 -9.28 -53.15 -37.20
CA LYS A 369 -10.54 -53.53 -37.81
C LYS A 369 -11.36 -52.37 -38.37
#